data_74049936a741fe466979840b6a141fc9
#
_entry.id   74049936a741fe466979840b6a141fc9
#
_cell.length_a   1.000
_cell.length_b   1.000
_cell.length_c   1.000
_cell.angle_alpha   90.00
_cell.angle_beta   90.00
_cell.angle_gamma   90.00
#
_symmetry.space_group_name_H-M   'P 1'
#
loop_
_entity.id
_entity.type
_entity.pdbx_description
1 polymer ?
#
loop_
_entity_poly.entity_id
_entity_poly.type
_entity_poly.pdbx_seq_one_letter_code
_entity_poly.pdbx_strand_id
1 'polypeptide(L)'
;MTAPITLPPPTRQALCPYAVLAVLAMCWPAISLAEDEYTFPLGPEHTPTKLQMSHAMAHPPTYIAANPTIQPSPTTIRMTYESLSLPAGEKMGMLGGDLLINVNDHLRLGVGTYGALTGERGGFITLGVEGELQQRINQAWLSHAGLFVGAGGGRGGYTLSGGGLMLRGDMGITYESKSYGNIGFGVSHVRFPSGIITSTQPYIQYEYPFNILLASGWADTPSLDSQIRLDPVQASANEFALVGRNYQFSASALRDDGKPQSSSMQLVGVEWLSYLNDRWFVKVESEGAMGGENNGYMQILLGGGYRLPITRSTSLKMHATAGPAGGGGADTGGGLLLDAGLGLQQNMSKNMALELSLGAVTAPSHSFEALSLGLKLNYQFGLPNVTSTAVSWNALGDFDTEQLRMRLANQTYFKADPNWRNRSINQEVSNLGVQVDYFISPHWFMTGQGLAAYAGDAGAYMTGEVGLGTHWDLSKSWFIEGEGLVGAAGGGGLAVGGGLVAQANASLGYRLSDALSIMATAGYIEAPQGDFKANVAGISLAYQLTGFTAK
;
A
#
# COMPACT_ATOMS: atom_id res chain seq x y z
N MET A 1 45.06 38.78 1.44
CA MET A 1 44.71 37.75 2.43
C MET A 1 43.21 37.72 2.50
N THR A 2 42.60 36.84 1.70
CA THR A 2 41.15 36.62 1.62
C THR A 2 40.85 35.37 2.46
N ALA A 3 40.02 35.54 3.50
CA ALA A 3 39.56 34.43 4.34
C ALA A 3 38.63 33.50 3.56
N PRO A 4 38.68 32.17 3.75
CA PRO A 4 37.75 31.26 3.10
C PRO A 4 36.38 31.38 3.75
N ILE A 5 35.34 31.56 2.92
CA ILE A 5 33.94 31.47 3.31
C ILE A 5 33.64 29.99 3.56
N THR A 6 33.51 29.59 4.82
CA THR A 6 33.00 28.30 5.21
C THR A 6 31.47 28.33 5.06
N LEU A 7 30.95 27.61 4.05
CA LEU A 7 29.53 27.31 3.95
C LEU A 7 29.14 26.38 5.11
N PRO A 8 28.00 26.63 5.79
CA PRO A 8 27.49 25.68 6.78
C PRO A 8 27.15 24.35 6.13
N PRO A 9 27.33 23.21 6.83
CA PRO A 9 26.96 21.90 6.29
C PRO A 9 25.47 21.87 5.99
N PRO A 10 25.05 21.22 4.89
CA PRO A 10 23.64 21.10 4.55
C PRO A 10 22.92 20.39 5.70
N THR A 11 21.94 21.07 6.27
CA THR A 11 21.00 20.47 7.22
C THR A 11 20.36 19.28 6.53
N ARG A 12 20.55 18.08 7.11
CA ARG A 12 19.91 16.85 6.68
C ARG A 12 18.37 17.04 6.75
N GLN A 13 17.75 17.42 5.66
CA GLN A 13 16.32 17.21 5.48
C GLN A 13 16.15 15.72 5.20
N ALA A 14 15.76 14.98 6.23
CA ALA A 14 15.38 13.60 6.08
C ALA A 14 14.20 13.53 5.09
N LEU A 15 14.39 12.81 3.99
CA LEU A 15 13.28 12.35 3.17
C LEU A 15 12.30 11.67 4.12
N CYS A 16 11.05 12.11 4.13
CA CYS A 16 10.06 11.60 5.06
C CYS A 16 9.79 10.11 4.76
N PRO A 17 9.97 9.25 5.76
CA PRO A 17 10.10 7.80 5.57
C PRO A 17 8.81 7.06 5.20
N TYR A 18 7.67 7.73 5.23
CA TYR A 18 6.36 7.08 5.22
C TYR A 18 5.73 6.92 3.83
N ALA A 19 6.37 7.40 2.77
CA ALA A 19 5.87 7.27 1.40
C ALA A 19 5.65 5.81 0.96
N VAL A 20 6.21 4.85 1.69
CA VAL A 20 6.15 3.41 1.38
C VAL A 20 5.26 2.62 2.31
N LEU A 21 4.87 3.15 3.47
CA LEU A 21 3.71 2.62 4.19
C LEU A 21 2.45 2.59 3.31
N ALA A 22 2.43 3.39 2.24
CA ALA A 22 1.34 3.41 1.27
C ALA A 22 1.21 2.12 0.46
N VAL A 23 2.30 1.41 0.18
CA VAL A 23 2.20 0.09 -0.45
C VAL A 23 1.64 -0.94 0.54
N LEU A 24 1.82 -0.71 1.84
CA LEU A 24 1.28 -1.53 2.92
C LEU A 24 -0.06 -1.03 3.44
N ALA A 25 -0.26 0.29 3.45
CA ALA A 25 -1.49 0.92 3.88
C ALA A 25 -2.38 1.20 2.66
N MET A 26 -2.77 0.18 1.92
CA MET A 26 -3.80 0.31 0.88
C MET A 26 -5.16 0.75 1.46
N CYS A 27 -5.20 1.24 2.72
CA CYS A 27 -6.43 1.65 3.37
C CYS A 27 -6.20 2.56 4.56
N TRP A 28 -5.96 3.82 4.32
CA TRP A 28 -6.00 4.77 5.40
C TRP A 28 -6.76 6.04 5.01
N PRO A 29 -8.04 6.15 5.27
CA PRO A 29 -8.66 7.41 5.58
C PRO A 29 -9.22 7.41 7.00
N ALA A 30 -8.58 8.13 7.93
CA ALA A 30 -9.22 8.51 9.16
C ALA A 30 -10.27 9.58 8.86
N ILE A 31 -11.55 9.23 8.95
CA ILE A 31 -12.59 10.23 9.17
C ILE A 31 -12.67 10.39 10.69
N SER A 32 -11.82 11.23 11.25
CA SER A 32 -12.09 11.83 12.54
C SER A 32 -13.26 12.80 12.35
N LEU A 33 -14.46 12.39 12.72
CA LEU A 33 -15.55 13.31 13.03
C LEU A 33 -15.17 13.99 14.35
N ALA A 34 -14.23 14.93 14.31
CA ALA A 34 -14.07 15.87 15.39
C ALA A 34 -15.27 16.82 15.33
N GLU A 35 -16.14 16.71 16.32
CA GLU A 35 -17.10 17.76 16.64
C GLU A 35 -16.34 19.00 17.10
N ASP A 36 -15.96 19.86 16.14
CA ASP A 36 -15.59 21.24 16.45
C ASP A 36 -16.85 22.10 16.40
N GLU A 37 -17.25 22.59 17.56
CA GLU A 37 -18.22 23.67 17.72
C GLU A 37 -17.81 24.89 16.88
N TYR A 38 -18.42 25.05 15.71
CA TYR A 38 -18.37 26.31 14.98
C TYR A 38 -19.26 27.33 15.70
N THR A 39 -18.70 28.16 16.55
CA THR A 39 -19.37 29.35 17.06
C THR A 39 -19.40 30.44 15.98
N PHE A 40 -20.53 30.60 15.33
CA PHE A 40 -20.87 31.83 14.63
C PHE A 40 -21.03 32.96 15.66
N PRO A 41 -20.48 34.17 15.42
CA PRO A 41 -20.71 35.31 16.28
C PRO A 41 -22.11 35.88 15.99
N LEU A 42 -23.11 35.46 16.72
CA LEU A 42 -24.38 36.15 16.84
C LEU A 42 -24.47 36.70 18.28
N GLY A 43 -24.88 37.96 18.35
CA GLY A 43 -24.94 38.84 19.50
C GLY A 43 -25.59 38.30 20.80
N PRO A 44 -25.69 39.12 21.86
CA PRO A 44 -25.73 38.65 23.20
C PRO A 44 -27.08 38.08 23.60
N GLU A 45 -27.01 37.12 24.58
CA GLU A 45 -28.10 36.57 25.38
C GLU A 45 -28.92 35.42 24.76
N HIS A 46 -28.40 34.20 24.97
CA HIS A 46 -29.22 33.11 25.54
C HIS A 46 -28.28 32.02 26.05
N THR A 47 -28.32 31.77 27.32
CA THR A 47 -27.64 30.65 28.02
C THR A 47 -28.11 29.33 27.43
N PRO A 48 -27.30 28.52 26.78
CA PRO A 48 -27.71 27.18 26.37
C PRO A 48 -27.68 26.27 27.61
N THR A 49 -28.82 25.72 27.91
CA THR A 49 -28.97 24.60 28.86
C THR A 49 -28.09 23.47 28.32
N LYS A 50 -27.05 23.09 29.07
CA LYS A 50 -26.25 21.90 28.78
C LYS A 50 -27.18 20.70 28.72
N LEU A 51 -27.55 20.25 27.54
CA LEU A 51 -27.94 18.88 27.30
C LEU A 51 -26.71 18.03 27.57
N GLN A 52 -26.58 17.51 28.77
CA GLN A 52 -25.75 16.37 29.03
C GLN A 52 -26.37 15.19 28.24
N MET A 53 -25.97 14.99 27.01
CA MET A 53 -25.99 13.67 26.43
C MET A 53 -25.07 12.82 27.29
N SER A 54 -25.66 11.98 28.13
CA SER A 54 -24.95 10.87 28.72
C SER A 54 -24.42 10.04 27.56
N HIS A 55 -23.13 10.18 27.24
CA HIS A 55 -22.42 9.18 26.45
C HIS A 55 -22.63 7.88 27.21
N ALA A 56 -23.53 7.03 26.71
CA ALA A 56 -23.50 5.63 27.05
C ALA A 56 -22.06 5.21 26.76
N MET A 57 -21.29 4.92 27.81
CA MET A 57 -19.90 4.52 27.70
C MET A 57 -19.86 3.35 26.70
N ALA A 58 -19.42 3.62 25.46
CA ALA A 58 -18.87 2.58 24.64
C ALA A 58 -17.73 2.02 25.48
N HIS A 59 -17.88 0.81 26.00
CA HIS A 59 -16.79 0.15 26.67
C HIS A 59 -15.65 0.08 25.65
N PRO A 60 -14.45 0.61 25.96
CA PRO A 60 -13.30 0.44 25.11
C PRO A 60 -13.14 -1.06 24.84
N PRO A 61 -12.57 -1.47 23.69
CA PRO A 61 -12.31 -2.87 23.45
C PRO A 61 -11.67 -3.45 24.70
N THR A 62 -12.18 -4.56 25.18
CA THR A 62 -11.90 -5.13 26.51
C THR A 62 -10.42 -5.48 26.69
N TYR A 63 -9.63 -5.23 25.65
CA TYR A 63 -8.23 -5.61 25.56
C TYR A 63 -7.34 -4.49 25.00
N ILE A 64 -6.96 -3.60 25.91
CA ILE A 64 -5.91 -2.60 25.66
C ILE A 64 -4.70 -3.02 26.47
N ALA A 65 -3.54 -3.16 25.83
CA ALA A 65 -2.30 -3.43 26.52
C ALA A 65 -1.98 -2.24 27.44
N ALA A 66 -1.82 -2.50 28.73
CA ALA A 66 -1.41 -1.47 29.66
C ALA A 66 0.03 -1.04 29.33
N ASN A 67 0.21 0.19 28.82
CA ASN A 67 1.49 0.81 28.49
C ASN A 67 2.37 0.01 27.53
N PRO A 68 1.98 -0.17 26.25
CA PRO A 68 2.86 -0.79 25.28
C PRO A 68 4.16 0.00 25.14
N THR A 69 5.28 -0.72 24.94
CA THR A 69 6.57 -0.08 24.75
C THR A 69 6.60 0.60 23.39
N ILE A 70 6.89 1.90 23.37
CA ILE A 70 7.15 2.64 22.12
C ILE A 70 8.62 2.52 21.81
N GLN A 71 8.92 2.03 20.63
CA GLN A 71 10.30 2.02 20.14
C GLN A 71 10.32 2.47 18.67
N PRO A 72 11.23 3.39 18.30
CA PRO A 72 11.53 3.64 16.89
C PRO A 72 12.01 2.34 16.28
N SER A 73 11.29 1.84 15.28
CA SER A 73 11.65 0.62 14.57
C SER A 73 12.43 0.98 13.32
N PRO A 74 13.72 0.63 13.23
CA PRO A 74 14.49 0.82 12.01
C PRO A 74 13.81 0.10 10.87
N THR A 75 13.59 0.83 9.80
CA THR A 75 12.83 0.38 8.64
C THR A 75 13.59 0.76 7.38
N THR A 76 13.44 0.00 6.33
CA THR A 76 14.14 0.22 5.06
C THR A 76 13.14 0.11 3.91
N ILE A 77 13.13 1.14 3.05
CA ILE A 77 12.58 1.02 1.71
C ILE A 77 13.67 0.51 0.81
N ARG A 78 13.39 -0.56 0.07
CA ARG A 78 14.33 -1.12 -0.89
C ARG A 78 13.72 -1.13 -2.28
N MET A 79 14.48 -0.68 -3.26
CA MET A 79 14.18 -0.84 -4.67
C MET A 79 15.21 -1.79 -5.29
N THR A 80 14.76 -2.84 -5.95
CA THR A 80 15.62 -3.88 -6.55
C THR A 80 15.33 -3.96 -8.04
N TYR A 81 16.38 -3.98 -8.86
CA TYR A 81 16.25 -4.29 -10.29
C TYR A 81 17.02 -5.56 -10.64
N GLU A 82 16.36 -6.46 -11.36
CA GLU A 82 16.91 -7.71 -11.84
C GLU A 82 16.32 -8.09 -13.20
N SER A 83 17.05 -8.85 -14.01
CA SER A 83 16.60 -9.28 -15.35
C SER A 83 16.52 -10.80 -15.43
N LEU A 84 15.30 -11.32 -15.40
CA LEU A 84 15.02 -12.74 -15.48
C LEU A 84 15.20 -13.26 -16.91
N SER A 85 15.76 -14.46 -17.03
CA SER A 85 15.77 -15.23 -18.27
C SER A 85 14.53 -16.11 -18.30
N LEU A 86 13.69 -15.90 -19.32
CA LEU A 86 12.51 -16.69 -19.60
C LEU A 86 12.81 -17.78 -20.65
N PRO A 87 11.91 -18.77 -20.83
CA PRO A 87 12.03 -19.74 -21.92
C PRO A 87 12.19 -19.07 -23.29
N ALA A 88 12.81 -19.78 -24.22
CA ALA A 88 13.13 -19.30 -25.57
C ALA A 88 14.10 -18.10 -25.63
N GLY A 89 14.82 -17.81 -24.56
CA GLY A 89 15.81 -16.73 -24.52
C GLY A 89 15.24 -15.33 -24.31
N GLU A 90 13.98 -15.22 -24.03
CA GLU A 90 13.33 -13.96 -23.68
C GLU A 90 13.89 -13.38 -22.36
N LYS A 91 13.89 -12.06 -22.23
CA LYS A 91 14.29 -11.36 -21.01
C LYS A 91 13.14 -10.54 -20.45
N MET A 92 12.99 -10.57 -19.12
CA MET A 92 12.04 -9.74 -18.40
C MET A 92 12.78 -9.02 -17.28
N GLY A 93 12.93 -7.70 -17.41
CA GLY A 93 13.46 -6.88 -16.31
C GLY A 93 12.37 -6.56 -15.32
N MET A 94 12.62 -6.85 -14.05
CA MET A 94 11.69 -6.59 -12.95
C MET A 94 12.23 -5.52 -12.02
N LEU A 95 11.33 -4.63 -11.60
CA LEU A 95 11.55 -3.68 -10.52
C LEU A 95 10.83 -4.20 -9.28
N GLY A 96 11.56 -4.42 -8.20
CA GLY A 96 11.05 -4.71 -6.87
C GLY A 96 10.94 -3.45 -6.03
N GLY A 97 9.95 -3.42 -5.16
CA GLY A 97 9.80 -2.43 -4.10
C GLY A 97 9.40 -3.13 -2.80
N ASP A 98 10.25 -3.04 -1.77
CA ASP A 98 10.06 -3.73 -0.49
C ASP A 98 10.09 -2.73 0.66
N LEU A 99 9.26 -2.98 1.67
CA LEU A 99 9.34 -2.33 2.97
C LEU A 99 9.74 -3.38 4.00
N LEU A 100 10.91 -3.20 4.60
CA LEU A 100 11.51 -4.12 5.56
C LEU A 100 11.62 -3.44 6.92
N ILE A 101 11.09 -4.08 7.96
CA ILE A 101 11.17 -3.63 9.35
C ILE A 101 12.17 -4.52 10.08
N ASN A 102 13.10 -3.92 10.82
CA ASN A 102 14.05 -4.68 11.63
C ASN A 102 13.34 -5.28 12.85
N VAL A 103 13.29 -6.60 12.90
CA VAL A 103 12.82 -7.34 14.09
C VAL A 103 13.92 -7.35 15.17
N ASN A 104 15.17 -7.46 14.72
CA ASN A 104 16.38 -7.34 15.53
C ASN A 104 17.57 -6.98 14.62
N ASP A 105 18.78 -6.97 15.16
CA ASP A 105 20.01 -6.60 14.44
C ASP A 105 20.32 -7.54 13.26
N HIS A 106 19.75 -8.74 13.22
CA HIS A 106 20.04 -9.76 12.22
C HIS A 106 18.87 -10.14 11.34
N LEU A 107 17.65 -9.81 11.71
CA LEU A 107 16.42 -10.21 10.99
C LEU A 107 15.60 -9.00 10.62
N ARG A 108 15.29 -8.88 9.33
CA ARG A 108 14.28 -7.96 8.77
C ARG A 108 13.10 -8.78 8.26
N LEU A 109 11.88 -8.30 8.49
CA LEU A 109 10.66 -8.84 7.90
C LEU A 109 9.93 -7.73 7.18
N GLY A 110 9.24 -8.08 6.10
CA GLY A 110 8.53 -7.07 5.36
C GLY A 110 7.60 -7.62 4.30
N VAL A 111 7.14 -6.69 3.49
CA VAL A 111 6.28 -6.96 2.35
C VAL A 111 6.86 -6.29 1.13
N GLY A 112 6.56 -6.84 -0.04
CA GLY A 112 7.09 -6.32 -1.28
C GLY A 112 6.24 -6.66 -2.49
N THR A 113 6.58 -6.00 -3.58
CA THR A 113 6.01 -6.20 -4.90
C THR A 113 7.12 -6.21 -5.94
N TYR A 114 7.00 -7.07 -6.93
CA TYR A 114 7.90 -7.12 -8.08
C TYR A 114 7.08 -6.99 -9.36
N GLY A 115 7.38 -5.98 -10.18
CA GLY A 115 6.67 -5.71 -11.42
C GLY A 115 7.59 -5.68 -12.64
N ALA A 116 7.14 -6.20 -13.77
CA ALA A 116 7.86 -6.11 -15.03
C ALA A 116 7.97 -4.65 -15.48
N LEU A 117 9.19 -4.25 -15.87
CA LEU A 117 9.52 -2.90 -16.29
C LEU A 117 10.08 -2.88 -17.72
N THR A 118 10.81 -3.93 -18.10
CA THR A 118 11.42 -4.05 -19.44
C THR A 118 11.19 -5.43 -20.04
N GLY A 119 11.27 -5.54 -21.36
CA GLY A 119 10.94 -6.75 -22.13
C GLY A 119 9.54 -6.66 -22.72
N GLU A 120 8.79 -7.77 -22.73
CA GLU A 120 7.49 -7.88 -23.38
C GLU A 120 6.37 -8.36 -22.42
N ARG A 121 6.61 -8.30 -21.08
CA ARG A 121 5.74 -8.88 -20.07
C ARG A 121 5.05 -7.82 -19.19
N GLY A 122 4.73 -6.66 -19.76
CA GLY A 122 3.99 -5.61 -19.05
C GLY A 122 2.74 -6.15 -18.37
N GLY A 123 2.48 -5.67 -17.14
CA GLY A 123 1.43 -6.20 -16.28
C GLY A 123 1.78 -7.51 -15.54
N PHE A 124 3.03 -8.00 -15.65
CA PHE A 124 3.50 -9.05 -14.76
C PHE A 124 3.86 -8.42 -13.42
N ILE A 125 3.06 -8.66 -12.41
CA ILE A 125 3.20 -8.10 -11.07
C ILE A 125 2.97 -9.20 -10.04
N THR A 126 3.75 -9.19 -8.97
CA THR A 126 3.60 -10.07 -7.81
C THR A 126 3.63 -9.26 -6.55
N LEU A 127 2.95 -9.72 -5.51
CA LEU A 127 3.01 -9.16 -4.16
C LEU A 127 3.26 -10.30 -3.16
N GLY A 128 3.92 -9.99 -2.04
CA GLY A 128 4.26 -11.02 -1.07
C GLY A 128 4.93 -10.49 0.17
N VAL A 129 5.46 -11.43 0.93
CA VAL A 129 6.20 -11.18 2.17
C VAL A 129 7.66 -11.57 2.00
N GLU A 130 8.53 -10.88 2.72
CA GLU A 130 9.97 -11.11 2.69
C GLU A 130 10.53 -11.26 4.10
N GLY A 131 11.45 -12.21 4.25
CA GLY A 131 12.31 -12.34 5.41
C GLY A 131 13.76 -12.27 4.97
N GLU A 132 14.57 -11.44 5.64
CA GLU A 132 15.97 -11.27 5.31
C GLU A 132 16.84 -11.35 6.55
N LEU A 133 17.89 -12.16 6.46
CA LEU A 133 18.97 -12.22 7.43
C LEU A 133 20.08 -11.27 6.99
N GLN A 134 20.56 -10.45 7.92
CA GLN A 134 21.67 -9.53 7.68
C GLN A 134 22.79 -9.72 8.68
N GLN A 135 24.03 -9.52 8.22
CA GLN A 135 25.21 -9.60 9.05
C GLN A 135 26.18 -8.47 8.70
N ARG A 136 26.57 -7.71 9.70
CA ARG A 136 27.56 -6.64 9.53
C ARG A 136 28.96 -7.24 9.32
N ILE A 137 29.59 -6.91 8.18
CA ILE A 137 30.95 -7.30 7.83
C ILE A 137 31.95 -6.30 8.46
N ASN A 138 31.66 -5.00 8.30
CA ASN A 138 32.45 -3.90 8.88
C ASN A 138 31.58 -2.63 8.98
N GLN A 139 32.19 -1.46 9.24
CA GLN A 139 31.46 -0.21 9.44
C GLN A 139 30.65 0.28 8.22
N ALA A 140 30.99 -0.19 7.02
CA ALA A 140 30.39 0.27 5.76
C ALA A 140 29.67 -0.83 4.97
N TRP A 141 29.88 -2.11 5.34
CA TRP A 141 29.36 -3.23 4.55
C TRP A 141 28.54 -4.20 5.40
N LEU A 142 27.37 -4.54 4.86
CA LEU A 142 26.50 -5.62 5.33
C LEU A 142 26.49 -6.75 4.30
N SER A 143 26.44 -8.00 4.74
CA SER A 143 25.96 -9.12 3.93
C SER A 143 24.52 -9.42 4.27
N HIS A 144 23.77 -9.91 3.30
CA HIS A 144 22.37 -10.29 3.49
C HIS A 144 22.02 -11.55 2.71
N ALA A 145 21.00 -12.25 3.17
CA ALA A 145 20.36 -13.35 2.47
C ALA A 145 18.85 -13.28 2.71
N GLY A 146 18.07 -13.20 1.65
CA GLY A 146 16.64 -13.00 1.68
C GLY A 146 15.84 -14.15 1.09
N LEU A 147 14.59 -14.26 1.52
CA LEU A 147 13.57 -15.11 0.93
C LEU A 147 12.26 -14.34 0.80
N PHE A 148 11.83 -14.12 -0.44
CA PHE A 148 10.51 -13.59 -0.76
C PHE A 148 9.57 -14.74 -1.16
N VAL A 149 8.39 -14.72 -0.57
CA VAL A 149 7.27 -15.63 -0.91
C VAL A 149 6.09 -14.78 -1.32
N GLY A 150 5.76 -14.82 -2.59
CA GLY A 150 4.73 -13.97 -3.16
C GLY A 150 3.80 -14.70 -4.10
N ALA A 151 2.82 -13.96 -4.57
CA ALA A 151 1.80 -14.45 -5.49
C ALA A 151 1.57 -13.43 -6.61
N GLY A 152 1.15 -13.90 -7.78
CA GLY A 152 0.85 -13.03 -8.92
C GLY A 152 1.25 -13.62 -10.27
N GLY A 153 1.49 -12.76 -11.21
CA GLY A 153 1.82 -13.11 -12.60
C GLY A 153 1.43 -11.98 -13.53
N GLY A 154 1.17 -12.28 -14.79
CA GLY A 154 0.81 -11.26 -15.78
C GLY A 154 0.72 -11.81 -17.19
N ARG A 155 1.16 -11.03 -18.17
CA ARG A 155 1.14 -11.42 -19.57
C ARG A 155 1.86 -12.76 -19.79
N GLY A 156 1.14 -13.72 -20.32
CA GLY A 156 1.53 -15.13 -20.44
C GLY A 156 0.69 -16.04 -19.54
N GLY A 157 0.01 -15.48 -18.55
CA GLY A 157 -0.96 -16.15 -17.69
C GLY A 157 -0.41 -17.41 -17.02
N TYR A 158 -1.29 -18.40 -16.83
CA TYR A 158 -0.95 -19.63 -16.14
C TYR A 158 0.12 -20.47 -16.86
N THR A 159 0.27 -20.34 -18.18
CA THR A 159 1.32 -21.05 -18.93
C THR A 159 2.73 -20.60 -18.56
N LEU A 160 2.88 -19.38 -18.07
CA LEU A 160 4.15 -18.82 -17.63
C LEU A 160 4.33 -18.95 -16.10
N SER A 161 3.35 -18.50 -15.33
CA SER A 161 3.40 -18.41 -13.87
C SER A 161 2.64 -19.52 -13.13
N GLY A 162 1.94 -20.42 -13.83
CA GLY A 162 1.16 -21.48 -13.23
C GLY A 162 0.07 -20.93 -12.31
N GLY A 163 0.04 -21.40 -11.08
CA GLY A 163 -0.88 -20.88 -10.06
C GLY A 163 -0.55 -19.49 -9.55
N GLY A 164 0.66 -18.99 -9.84
CA GLY A 164 1.14 -17.66 -9.47
C GLY A 164 2.09 -17.59 -8.28
N LEU A 165 2.36 -18.70 -7.58
CA LEU A 165 3.33 -18.70 -6.48
C LEU A 165 4.72 -18.36 -6.99
N MET A 166 5.32 -17.27 -6.45
CA MET A 166 6.69 -16.85 -6.69
C MET A 166 7.54 -17.11 -5.44
N LEU A 167 8.63 -17.81 -5.63
CA LEU A 167 9.69 -17.95 -4.63
C LEU A 167 10.93 -17.24 -5.17
N ARG A 168 11.48 -16.28 -4.41
CA ARG A 168 12.72 -15.60 -4.73
C ARG A 168 13.66 -15.71 -3.54
N GLY A 169 14.81 -16.37 -3.74
CA GLY A 169 15.90 -16.36 -2.78
C GLY A 169 17.02 -15.48 -3.28
N ASP A 170 17.66 -14.73 -2.43
CA ASP A 170 18.79 -13.88 -2.79
C ASP A 170 19.89 -13.89 -1.74
N MET A 171 21.08 -13.50 -2.17
CA MET A 171 22.21 -13.20 -1.32
C MET A 171 23.06 -12.09 -1.93
N GLY A 172 23.61 -11.24 -1.08
CA GLY A 172 24.39 -10.10 -1.55
C GLY A 172 25.10 -9.35 -0.45
N ILE A 173 25.65 -8.22 -0.86
CA ILE A 173 26.30 -7.27 0.03
C ILE A 173 25.77 -5.87 -0.23
N THR A 174 25.65 -5.08 0.82
CA THR A 174 25.15 -3.70 0.78
C THR A 174 26.20 -2.77 1.37
N TYR A 175 26.53 -1.73 0.61
CA TYR A 175 27.33 -0.60 1.06
C TYR A 175 26.44 0.44 1.72
N GLU A 176 26.67 0.72 2.98
CA GLU A 176 25.94 1.74 3.75
C GLU A 176 26.62 3.10 3.58
N SER A 177 25.90 4.03 2.96
CA SER A 177 26.31 5.43 2.85
C SER A 177 25.69 6.25 3.98
N LYS A 178 26.50 7.14 4.57
CA LYS A 178 26.01 8.02 5.65
C LYS A 178 25.00 9.09 5.20
N SER A 179 24.88 9.35 3.90
CA SER A 179 24.16 10.54 3.40
C SER A 179 23.16 10.30 2.29
N TYR A 180 23.33 9.24 1.49
CA TYR A 180 22.59 9.08 0.23
C TYR A 180 21.80 7.78 0.13
N GLY A 181 21.60 7.08 1.25
CA GLY A 181 21.04 5.72 1.22
C GLY A 181 22.11 4.68 0.91
N ASN A 182 21.70 3.42 0.84
CA ASN A 182 22.59 2.29 0.69
C ASN A 182 22.49 1.71 -0.72
N ILE A 183 23.58 1.16 -1.23
CA ILE A 183 23.61 0.46 -2.53
C ILE A 183 24.05 -0.97 -2.30
N GLY A 184 23.25 -1.91 -2.78
CA GLY A 184 23.54 -3.34 -2.68
C GLY A 184 23.57 -4.01 -4.06
N PHE A 185 24.24 -5.15 -4.10
CA PHE A 185 24.28 -6.03 -5.27
C PHE A 185 24.49 -7.47 -4.83
N GLY A 186 24.00 -8.38 -5.64
CA GLY A 186 24.08 -9.80 -5.33
C GLY A 186 23.56 -10.68 -6.46
N VAL A 187 23.18 -11.88 -6.09
CA VAL A 187 22.58 -12.88 -6.98
C VAL A 187 21.24 -13.31 -6.39
N SER A 188 20.23 -13.39 -7.24
CA SER A 188 18.91 -13.91 -6.90
C SER A 188 18.56 -15.12 -7.73
N HIS A 189 17.70 -15.97 -7.18
CA HIS A 189 17.06 -17.10 -7.86
C HIS A 189 15.56 -16.98 -7.73
N VAL A 190 14.88 -16.86 -8.87
CA VAL A 190 13.41 -16.75 -8.94
C VAL A 190 12.85 -18.02 -9.53
N ARG A 191 11.81 -18.58 -8.88
CA ARG A 191 11.10 -19.77 -9.34
C ARG A 191 9.60 -19.63 -9.15
N PHE A 192 8.85 -20.06 -10.17
CA PHE A 192 7.40 -20.29 -10.09
C PHE A 192 7.16 -21.81 -10.11
N PRO A 193 6.90 -22.46 -8.96
CA PRO A 193 6.89 -23.92 -8.84
C PRO A 193 5.86 -24.65 -9.74
N SER A 194 4.72 -24.02 -9.99
CA SER A 194 3.67 -24.53 -10.89
C SER A 194 3.73 -23.96 -12.31
N GLY A 195 4.66 -23.02 -12.57
CA GLY A 195 4.91 -22.40 -13.87
C GLY A 195 6.21 -22.89 -14.49
N ILE A 196 6.66 -22.17 -15.54
CA ILE A 196 7.89 -22.50 -16.26
C ILE A 196 9.03 -21.50 -15.99
N ILE A 197 8.81 -20.48 -15.17
CA ILE A 197 9.85 -19.49 -14.82
C ILE A 197 10.79 -20.13 -13.80
N THR A 198 12.07 -20.20 -14.17
CA THR A 198 13.19 -20.51 -13.28
C THR A 198 14.39 -19.75 -13.80
N SER A 199 14.92 -18.82 -13.00
CA SER A 199 15.99 -17.92 -13.43
C SER A 199 16.93 -17.58 -12.28
N THR A 200 18.23 -17.53 -12.57
CA THR A 200 19.26 -17.03 -11.65
C THR A 200 19.97 -15.86 -12.32
N GLN A 201 20.04 -14.73 -11.65
CA GLN A 201 20.56 -13.49 -12.23
C GLN A 201 21.21 -12.60 -11.17
N PRO A 202 22.11 -11.70 -11.59
CA PRO A 202 22.57 -10.62 -10.74
C PRO A 202 21.44 -9.61 -10.52
N TYR A 203 21.46 -8.92 -9.37
CA TYR A 203 20.60 -7.78 -9.08
C TYR A 203 21.42 -6.60 -8.54
N ILE A 204 20.82 -5.42 -8.65
CA ILE A 204 21.24 -4.21 -7.98
C ILE A 204 20.07 -3.71 -7.13
N GLN A 205 20.37 -3.18 -5.95
CA GLN A 205 19.36 -2.59 -5.07
C GLN A 205 19.81 -1.26 -4.51
N TYR A 206 18.83 -0.40 -4.25
CA TYR A 206 18.97 0.83 -3.51
C TYR A 206 18.09 0.75 -2.25
N GLU A 207 18.64 1.09 -1.10
CA GLU A 207 17.95 1.06 0.18
C GLU A 207 17.95 2.45 0.81
N TYR A 208 16.79 2.88 1.29
CA TYR A 208 16.64 4.10 2.08
C TYR A 208 16.22 3.74 3.51
N PRO A 209 17.14 3.81 4.49
CA PRO A 209 16.85 3.52 5.89
C PRO A 209 16.18 4.70 6.58
N PHE A 210 15.22 4.40 7.46
CA PHE A 210 14.51 5.37 8.28
C PHE A 210 13.93 4.71 9.53
N ASN A 211 13.31 5.49 10.41
CA ASN A 211 12.61 4.95 11.56
C ASN A 211 11.11 5.21 11.44
N ILE A 212 10.31 4.20 11.77
CA ILE A 212 8.89 4.36 12.02
C ILE A 212 8.63 4.30 13.52
N LEU A 213 7.58 5.00 13.97
CA LEU A 213 7.16 4.94 15.35
C LEU A 213 5.87 4.14 15.43
N LEU A 214 5.96 2.96 16.00
CA LEU A 214 4.84 2.08 16.25
C LEU A 214 4.97 1.49 17.65
N ALA A 215 3.84 1.23 18.30
CA ALA A 215 3.81 0.41 19.49
C ALA A 215 3.12 -0.93 19.19
N SER A 216 3.63 -2.01 19.77
CA SER A 216 3.05 -3.34 19.64
C SER A 216 1.79 -3.45 20.51
N GLY A 217 0.67 -3.90 19.92
CA GLY A 217 -0.65 -3.92 20.58
C GLY A 217 -1.37 -2.59 20.48
N TRP A 218 -2.65 -2.57 20.90
CA TRP A 218 -3.44 -1.35 20.95
C TRP A 218 -3.27 -0.64 22.30
N ALA A 219 -3.13 0.67 22.26
CA ALA A 219 -3.01 1.54 23.42
C ALA A 219 -3.98 2.70 23.32
N ASP A 220 -4.50 3.13 24.46
CA ASP A 220 -5.15 4.44 24.57
C ASP A 220 -4.10 5.55 24.67
N THR A 221 -4.52 6.79 24.38
CA THR A 221 -3.68 7.96 24.60
C THR A 221 -3.29 8.01 26.09
N PRO A 222 -2.02 7.86 26.46
CA PRO A 222 -1.64 7.83 27.85
C PRO A 222 -1.81 9.21 28.49
N SER A 223 -2.12 9.23 29.78
CA SER A 223 -2.08 10.46 30.57
C SER A 223 -0.61 10.91 30.67
N LEU A 224 -0.31 12.06 30.07
CA LEU A 224 1.05 12.61 30.08
C LEU A 224 1.37 13.26 31.43
N ASP A 225 2.55 12.97 31.97
CA ASP A 225 3.05 13.70 33.14
C ASP A 225 3.50 15.09 32.70
N SER A 226 2.76 16.12 33.08
CA SER A 226 2.98 17.52 32.68
C SER A 226 4.29 18.14 33.19
N GLN A 227 5.05 17.42 34.02
CA GLN A 227 6.28 17.93 34.63
C GLN A 227 7.57 17.63 33.83
N ILE A 228 7.53 16.69 32.87
CA ILE A 228 8.70 16.34 32.08
C ILE A 228 8.59 16.97 30.70
N ARG A 229 9.32 18.08 30.47
CA ARG A 229 9.51 18.67 29.14
C ARG A 229 10.63 17.93 28.43
N LEU A 230 10.27 17.09 27.49
CA LEU A 230 11.18 16.54 26.47
C LEU A 230 11.02 17.36 25.17
N ASP A 231 12.04 17.37 24.34
CA ASP A 231 11.92 17.98 23.01
C ASP A 231 10.77 17.28 22.25
N PRO A 232 9.77 18.04 21.75
CA PRO A 232 8.61 17.45 21.07
C PRO A 232 9.05 16.82 19.75
N VAL A 233 8.45 15.69 19.41
CA VAL A 233 8.59 15.07 18.09
C VAL A 233 7.90 15.96 17.07
N GLN A 234 8.58 16.24 15.96
CA GLN A 234 8.00 17.01 14.87
C GLN A 234 7.09 16.14 13.99
N ALA A 235 6.04 16.72 13.46
CA ALA A 235 5.17 16.06 12.49
C ALA A 235 5.65 16.30 11.06
N SER A 236 5.62 15.27 10.23
CA SER A 236 5.77 15.36 8.78
C SER A 236 4.40 15.27 8.11
N ALA A 237 4.13 16.15 7.16
CA ALA A 237 2.86 16.18 6.45
C ALA A 237 2.76 15.04 5.45
N ASN A 238 1.58 14.39 5.44
CA ASN A 238 1.26 13.31 4.54
C ASN A 238 -0.16 13.47 4.00
N GLU A 239 -0.44 12.88 2.85
CA GLU A 239 -1.79 12.75 2.30
C GLU A 239 -2.00 11.32 1.83
N PHE A 240 -3.18 10.81 2.11
CA PHE A 240 -3.70 9.57 1.51
C PHE A 240 -4.92 9.91 0.67
N ALA A 241 -5.02 9.35 -0.53
CA ALA A 241 -6.15 9.60 -1.40
C ALA A 241 -6.79 8.30 -1.92
N LEU A 242 -8.13 8.31 -1.97
CA LEU A 242 -8.89 7.43 -2.84
C LEU A 242 -8.97 8.08 -4.21
N VAL A 243 -8.62 7.32 -5.24
CA VAL A 243 -8.50 7.81 -6.62
C VAL A 243 -9.51 7.11 -7.52
N GLY A 244 -10.30 7.89 -8.23
CA GLY A 244 -11.04 7.46 -9.41
C GLY A 244 -10.41 8.14 -10.62
N ARG A 245 -10.05 7.37 -11.65
CA ARG A 245 -9.33 7.88 -12.82
C ARG A 245 -9.97 7.35 -14.10
N ASN A 246 -9.99 8.16 -15.14
CA ASN A 246 -10.40 7.75 -16.47
C ASN A 246 -9.29 8.06 -17.47
N TYR A 247 -8.83 7.03 -18.17
CA TYR A 247 -7.94 7.16 -19.30
C TYR A 247 -8.75 7.30 -20.58
N GLN A 248 -8.45 8.33 -21.36
CA GLN A 248 -8.96 8.54 -22.72
C GLN A 248 -7.82 8.22 -23.68
N PHE A 249 -7.91 7.09 -24.36
CA PHE A 249 -6.85 6.63 -25.26
C PHE A 249 -6.76 7.45 -26.53
N SER A 250 -5.54 7.60 -27.04
CA SER A 250 -5.31 8.14 -28.38
C SER A 250 -5.87 7.18 -29.45
N ALA A 251 -6.20 7.71 -30.61
CA ALA A 251 -6.70 6.89 -31.71
C ALA A 251 -5.67 5.89 -32.27
N SER A 252 -4.37 6.10 -31.95
CA SER A 252 -3.26 5.23 -32.32
C SER A 252 -3.01 4.13 -31.30
N ALA A 253 -3.64 4.17 -30.12
CA ALA A 253 -3.43 3.17 -29.08
C ALA A 253 -3.95 1.80 -29.53
N LEU A 254 -3.11 0.78 -29.38
CA LEU A 254 -3.43 -0.60 -29.73
C LEU A 254 -3.44 -1.46 -28.45
N ARG A 255 -4.08 -2.59 -28.56
CA ARG A 255 -3.98 -3.71 -27.63
C ARG A 255 -2.76 -4.57 -27.95
N ASP A 256 -2.37 -5.42 -27.03
CA ASP A 256 -1.25 -6.37 -27.19
C ASP A 256 -1.47 -7.41 -28.32
N ASP A 257 -2.71 -7.57 -28.81
CA ASP A 257 -3.06 -8.39 -29.98
C ASP A 257 -3.11 -7.59 -31.30
N GLY A 258 -2.71 -6.31 -31.27
CA GLY A 258 -2.67 -5.40 -32.40
C GLY A 258 -4.02 -4.80 -32.82
N LYS A 259 -5.08 -5.10 -32.09
CA LYS A 259 -6.39 -4.47 -32.34
C LYS A 259 -6.46 -3.06 -31.74
N PRO A 260 -7.33 -2.19 -32.22
CA PRO A 260 -7.55 -0.89 -31.59
C PRO A 260 -7.92 -1.03 -30.12
N GLN A 261 -7.34 -0.19 -29.26
CA GLN A 261 -7.71 -0.07 -27.86
C GLN A 261 -9.12 0.53 -27.75
N SER A 262 -9.91 0.11 -26.75
CA SER A 262 -11.16 0.80 -26.41
C SER A 262 -10.90 2.27 -26.11
N SER A 263 -11.89 3.14 -26.36
CA SER A 263 -11.72 4.60 -26.24
C SER A 263 -11.39 5.06 -24.82
N SER A 264 -11.79 4.30 -23.81
CA SER A 264 -11.55 4.66 -22.41
C SER A 264 -11.38 3.45 -21.48
N MET A 265 -10.72 3.69 -20.35
CA MET A 265 -10.57 2.73 -19.25
C MET A 265 -10.75 3.47 -17.92
N GLN A 266 -11.60 2.93 -17.06
CA GLN A 266 -11.84 3.46 -15.72
C GLN A 266 -10.98 2.70 -14.72
N LEU A 267 -10.27 3.45 -13.87
CA LEU A 267 -9.41 2.94 -12.82
C LEU A 267 -9.90 3.38 -11.46
N VAL A 268 -9.66 2.55 -10.47
CA VAL A 268 -9.80 2.89 -9.05
C VAL A 268 -8.55 2.46 -8.32
N GLY A 269 -8.18 3.22 -7.30
CA GLY A 269 -7.02 2.89 -6.50
C GLY A 269 -6.76 3.88 -5.38
N VAL A 270 -5.52 3.85 -4.92
CA VAL A 270 -5.04 4.66 -3.79
C VAL A 270 -3.75 5.36 -4.14
N GLU A 271 -3.54 6.51 -3.49
CA GLU A 271 -2.33 7.32 -3.64
C GLU A 271 -1.86 7.75 -2.25
N TRP A 272 -0.55 7.76 -2.06
CA TRP A 272 0.09 8.30 -0.87
C TRP A 272 1.12 9.34 -1.26
N LEU A 273 1.02 10.51 -0.63
CA LEU A 273 2.02 11.57 -0.73
C LEU A 273 2.69 11.78 0.61
N SER A 274 4.01 11.94 0.60
CA SER A 274 4.78 12.37 1.75
C SER A 274 5.54 13.64 1.40
N TYR A 275 5.31 14.71 2.17
CA TYR A 275 5.93 16.01 1.93
C TYR A 275 7.34 16.06 2.49
N LEU A 276 8.30 16.35 1.62
CA LEU A 276 9.70 16.60 1.99
C LEU A 276 9.89 17.98 2.63
N ASN A 277 9.05 18.91 2.24
CA ASN A 277 8.93 20.27 2.77
C ASN A 277 7.56 20.82 2.34
N ASP A 278 7.27 22.10 2.59
CA ASP A 278 5.98 22.73 2.27
C ASP A 278 5.54 22.61 0.80
N ARG A 279 6.48 22.31 -0.10
CA ARG A 279 6.24 22.32 -1.56
C ARG A 279 6.54 21.00 -2.26
N TRP A 280 7.65 20.36 -1.95
CA TRP A 280 8.07 19.13 -2.61
C TRP A 280 7.52 17.92 -1.90
N PHE A 281 7.03 16.97 -2.67
CA PHE A 281 6.55 15.67 -2.15
C PHE A 281 7.05 14.51 -3.00
N VAL A 282 7.12 13.35 -2.37
CA VAL A 282 7.20 12.05 -3.04
C VAL A 282 5.82 11.43 -3.05
N LYS A 283 5.55 10.59 -4.05
CA LYS A 283 4.25 10.02 -4.31
C LYS A 283 4.39 8.57 -4.73
N VAL A 284 3.50 7.73 -4.22
CA VAL A 284 3.27 6.37 -4.73
C VAL A 284 1.79 6.19 -5.00
N GLU A 285 1.45 5.52 -6.09
CA GLU A 285 0.06 5.20 -6.42
C GLU A 285 -0.07 3.76 -6.90
N SER A 286 -1.21 3.14 -6.59
CA SER A 286 -1.59 1.82 -7.06
C SER A 286 -3.03 1.83 -7.52
N GLU A 287 -3.27 1.50 -8.78
CA GLU A 287 -4.60 1.57 -9.40
C GLU A 287 -4.84 0.32 -10.25
N GLY A 288 -6.11 -0.13 -10.31
CA GLY A 288 -6.57 -1.23 -11.15
C GLY A 288 -7.80 -0.87 -11.96
N ALA A 289 -7.97 -1.51 -13.11
CA ALA A 289 -9.14 -1.30 -13.96
C ALA A 289 -10.42 -1.84 -13.30
N MET A 290 -11.44 -0.98 -13.24
CA MET A 290 -12.78 -1.31 -12.76
C MET A 290 -13.86 -1.19 -13.84
N GLY A 291 -13.49 -0.74 -15.04
CA GLY A 291 -14.40 -0.56 -16.17
C GLY A 291 -13.66 -0.45 -17.49
N GLY A 292 -14.37 -0.64 -18.59
CA GLY A 292 -13.80 -0.78 -19.93
C GLY A 292 -13.50 -2.24 -20.28
N GLU A 293 -12.67 -2.45 -21.28
CA GLU A 293 -12.33 -3.80 -21.80
C GLU A 293 -11.00 -4.33 -21.28
N ASN A 294 -10.37 -3.63 -20.31
CA ASN A 294 -9.02 -3.90 -19.83
C ASN A 294 -9.01 -4.52 -18.42
N ASN A 295 -9.94 -5.42 -18.10
CA ASN A 295 -9.92 -6.10 -16.81
C ASN A 295 -8.58 -6.79 -16.55
N GLY A 296 -8.03 -6.62 -15.35
CA GLY A 296 -6.69 -7.10 -15.01
C GLY A 296 -5.57 -6.14 -15.43
N TYR A 297 -5.86 -4.95 -15.95
CA TYR A 297 -4.89 -3.87 -16.00
C TYR A 297 -4.65 -3.34 -14.58
N MET A 298 -3.39 -3.16 -14.23
CA MET A 298 -2.98 -2.48 -13.01
C MET A 298 -1.69 -1.70 -13.23
N GLN A 299 -1.46 -0.74 -12.33
CA GLN A 299 -0.25 0.06 -12.30
C GLN A 299 0.19 0.33 -10.86
N ILE A 300 1.50 0.39 -10.65
CA ILE A 300 2.13 0.86 -9.41
C ILE A 300 3.19 1.87 -9.82
N LEU A 301 2.95 3.14 -9.55
CA LEU A 301 3.83 4.23 -9.98
C LEU A 301 4.42 4.96 -8.79
N LEU A 302 5.70 5.28 -8.89
CA LEU A 302 6.46 6.03 -7.90
C LEU A 302 7.06 7.28 -8.55
N GLY A 303 7.06 8.38 -7.83
CA GLY A 303 7.68 9.61 -8.31
C GLY A 303 7.56 10.75 -7.31
N GLY A 304 7.43 11.95 -7.82
CA GLY A 304 7.33 13.12 -6.97
C GLY A 304 6.65 14.28 -7.65
N GLY A 305 6.54 15.35 -6.91
CA GLY A 305 5.88 16.53 -7.41
C GLY A 305 6.12 17.78 -6.59
N TYR A 306 5.46 18.82 -7.02
CA TYR A 306 5.57 20.16 -6.44
C TYR A 306 4.19 20.74 -6.20
N ARG A 307 3.94 21.24 -4.99
CA ARG A 307 2.71 21.92 -4.57
C ARG A 307 2.92 23.42 -4.60
N LEU A 308 2.08 24.14 -5.33
CA LEU A 308 2.00 25.59 -5.36
C LEU A 308 0.70 26.04 -4.66
N PRO A 309 0.76 26.60 -3.45
CA PRO A 309 -0.40 27.20 -2.82
C PRO A 309 -0.89 28.42 -3.62
N ILE A 310 -2.18 28.41 -4.02
CA ILE A 310 -2.82 29.53 -4.73
C ILE A 310 -3.56 30.42 -3.72
N THR A 311 -4.30 29.80 -2.82
CA THR A 311 -5.00 30.45 -1.69
C THR A 311 -4.71 29.67 -0.40
N ARG A 312 -5.35 30.06 0.71
CA ARG A 312 -5.25 29.29 1.97
C ARG A 312 -5.86 27.89 1.88
N SER A 313 -6.84 27.70 1.00
CA SER A 313 -7.59 26.44 0.84
C SER A 313 -7.40 25.78 -0.51
N THR A 314 -6.73 26.43 -1.47
CA THR A 314 -6.55 25.90 -2.84
C THR A 314 -5.09 25.78 -3.19
N SER A 315 -4.66 24.66 -3.73
CA SER A 315 -3.31 24.44 -4.24
C SER A 315 -3.30 23.76 -5.60
N LEU A 316 -2.30 24.11 -6.41
CA LEU A 316 -1.96 23.40 -7.63
C LEU A 316 -0.84 22.43 -7.33
N LYS A 317 -1.01 21.17 -7.69
CA LYS A 317 0.02 20.13 -7.62
C LYS A 317 0.48 19.77 -9.02
N MET A 318 1.77 19.59 -9.19
CA MET A 318 2.39 19.05 -10.42
C MET A 318 3.11 17.77 -10.04
N HIS A 319 2.99 16.72 -10.82
CA HIS A 319 3.67 15.46 -10.53
C HIS A 319 4.22 14.80 -11.80
N ALA A 320 5.23 13.96 -11.59
CA ALA A 320 5.73 12.99 -12.55
C ALA A 320 6.03 11.69 -11.82
N THR A 321 5.54 10.59 -12.36
CA THR A 321 5.72 9.25 -11.80
C THR A 321 6.06 8.25 -12.88
N ALA A 322 6.70 7.14 -12.50
CA ALA A 322 7.04 6.04 -13.37
C ALA A 322 6.96 4.71 -12.60
N GLY A 323 6.68 3.62 -13.30
CA GLY A 323 6.68 2.30 -12.67
C GLY A 323 6.07 1.22 -13.51
N PRO A 324 5.93 0.01 -12.95
CA PRO A 324 5.35 -1.13 -13.64
C PRO A 324 3.84 -0.97 -13.82
N ALA A 325 3.38 -1.25 -15.06
CA ALA A 325 1.97 -1.21 -15.43
C ALA A 325 1.66 -2.19 -16.56
N GLY A 326 0.39 -2.53 -16.72
CA GLY A 326 -0.09 -3.33 -17.84
C GLY A 326 -1.11 -4.39 -17.44
N GLY A 327 -1.32 -5.38 -18.30
CA GLY A 327 -2.37 -6.37 -18.17
C GLY A 327 -3.64 -5.95 -18.91
N GLY A 328 -4.70 -6.77 -18.83
CA GLY A 328 -5.98 -6.49 -19.49
C GLY A 328 -5.90 -6.32 -21.01
N GLY A 329 -4.83 -6.79 -21.65
CA GLY A 329 -4.60 -6.61 -23.07
C GLY A 329 -4.09 -5.22 -23.46
N ALA A 330 -3.69 -4.38 -22.51
CA ALA A 330 -3.08 -3.08 -22.81
C ALA A 330 -1.64 -3.26 -23.32
N ASP A 331 -1.26 -2.56 -24.40
CA ASP A 331 0.07 -2.66 -25.02
C ASP A 331 1.07 -1.76 -24.29
N THR A 332 1.48 -2.17 -23.10
CA THR A 332 2.53 -1.51 -22.32
C THR A 332 3.92 -2.11 -22.51
N GLY A 333 4.07 -3.07 -23.45
CA GLY A 333 5.32 -3.76 -23.73
C GLY A 333 5.94 -4.39 -22.51
N GLY A 334 7.09 -3.90 -22.08
CA GLY A 334 7.80 -4.37 -20.89
C GLY A 334 7.17 -3.96 -19.57
N GLY A 335 6.22 -3.01 -19.59
CA GLY A 335 5.50 -2.54 -18.42
C GLY A 335 5.91 -1.17 -17.90
N LEU A 336 6.96 -0.54 -18.41
CA LEU A 336 7.29 0.82 -18.00
C LEU A 336 6.21 1.79 -18.45
N LEU A 337 5.53 2.41 -17.48
CA LEU A 337 4.60 3.52 -17.68
C LEU A 337 5.18 4.80 -17.11
N LEU A 338 5.00 5.89 -17.82
CA LEU A 338 5.30 7.25 -17.38
C LEU A 338 3.99 8.01 -17.25
N ASP A 339 3.78 8.70 -16.14
CA ASP A 339 2.64 9.61 -15.90
C ASP A 339 3.15 10.98 -15.49
N ALA A 340 2.57 12.03 -16.07
CA ALA A 340 2.81 13.41 -15.66
C ALA A 340 1.50 14.20 -15.69
N GLY A 341 1.28 15.03 -14.66
CA GLY A 341 0.01 15.72 -14.56
C GLY A 341 -0.01 16.91 -13.60
N LEU A 342 -1.17 17.55 -13.62
CA LEU A 342 -1.53 18.67 -12.77
C LEU A 342 -2.77 18.29 -11.95
N GLY A 343 -2.83 18.70 -10.69
CA GLY A 343 -3.98 18.52 -9.81
C GLY A 343 -4.37 19.85 -9.17
N LEU A 344 -5.63 20.20 -9.24
CA LEU A 344 -6.20 21.33 -8.50
C LEU A 344 -6.88 20.78 -7.26
N GLN A 345 -6.27 21.02 -6.10
CA GLN A 345 -6.76 20.56 -4.80
C GLN A 345 -7.46 21.70 -4.07
N GLN A 346 -8.64 21.40 -3.53
CA GLN A 346 -9.44 22.28 -2.69
C GLN A 346 -9.64 21.63 -1.32
N ASN A 347 -9.15 22.27 -0.25
CA ASN A 347 -9.42 21.83 1.11
C ASN A 347 -10.89 22.10 1.46
N MET A 348 -11.56 21.06 1.93
CA MET A 348 -12.97 21.11 2.37
C MET A 348 -13.07 21.23 3.89
N SER A 349 -12.12 20.67 4.62
CA SER A 349 -11.96 20.78 6.07
C SER A 349 -10.48 20.84 6.43
N LYS A 350 -10.15 20.76 7.72
CA LYS A 350 -8.75 20.69 8.20
C LYS A 350 -7.98 19.51 7.59
N ASN A 351 -8.67 18.37 7.48
CA ASN A 351 -8.02 17.11 7.11
C ASN A 351 -8.51 16.54 5.76
N MET A 352 -9.58 17.11 5.17
CA MET A 352 -10.16 16.57 3.94
C MET A 352 -10.03 17.56 2.78
N ALA A 353 -9.63 17.05 1.62
CA ALA A 353 -9.54 17.83 0.39
C ALA A 353 -10.08 17.03 -0.80
N LEU A 354 -10.62 17.73 -1.77
CA LEU A 354 -11.00 17.20 -3.08
C LEU A 354 -9.99 17.69 -4.12
N GLU A 355 -9.51 16.79 -4.99
CA GLU A 355 -8.58 17.12 -6.06
C GLU A 355 -9.10 16.66 -7.41
N LEU A 356 -9.09 17.56 -8.38
CA LEU A 356 -9.29 17.25 -9.79
C LEU A 356 -7.93 17.22 -10.48
N SER A 357 -7.61 16.15 -11.18
CA SER A 357 -6.34 15.99 -11.88
C SER A 357 -6.52 15.79 -13.37
N LEU A 358 -5.58 16.34 -14.13
CA LEU A 358 -5.44 16.18 -15.57
C LEU A 358 -3.98 15.85 -15.87
N GLY A 359 -3.74 14.84 -16.70
CA GLY A 359 -2.40 14.40 -17.05
C GLY A 359 -2.34 13.64 -18.35
N ALA A 360 -1.16 13.12 -18.61
CA ALA A 360 -0.90 12.23 -19.75
C ALA A 360 -0.05 11.05 -19.29
N VAL A 361 -0.39 9.88 -19.80
CA VAL A 361 0.33 8.63 -19.54
C VAL A 361 0.81 8.03 -20.84
N THR A 362 2.00 7.43 -20.80
CA THR A 362 2.58 6.77 -21.98
C THR A 362 3.49 5.59 -21.59
N ALA A 363 3.48 4.54 -22.40
CA ALA A 363 4.50 3.51 -22.39
C ALA A 363 5.52 3.80 -23.49
N PRO A 364 6.76 4.23 -23.18
CA PRO A 364 7.66 4.90 -24.13
C PRO A 364 8.01 4.13 -25.42
N SER A 365 7.93 2.82 -25.41
CA SER A 365 8.31 1.98 -26.55
C SER A 365 7.13 1.29 -27.23
N HIS A 366 5.90 1.62 -26.83
CA HIS A 366 4.68 0.93 -27.25
C HIS A 366 3.55 1.92 -27.51
N SER A 367 2.40 1.40 -27.92
CA SER A 367 1.29 2.23 -28.38
C SER A 367 0.38 2.75 -27.24
N PHE A 368 0.65 2.38 -25.99
CA PHE A 368 -0.15 2.84 -24.85
C PHE A 368 0.08 4.34 -24.61
N GLU A 369 -0.91 5.13 -24.95
CA GLU A 369 -0.92 6.57 -24.75
C GLU A 369 -2.35 7.04 -24.44
N ALA A 370 -2.52 7.79 -23.35
CA ALA A 370 -3.83 8.31 -22.97
C ALA A 370 -3.76 9.65 -22.23
N LEU A 371 -4.82 10.43 -22.35
CA LEU A 371 -5.10 11.52 -21.41
C LEU A 371 -5.71 10.94 -20.13
N SER A 372 -5.27 11.45 -19.00
CA SER A 372 -5.67 11.03 -17.66
C SER A 372 -6.54 12.11 -17.03
N LEU A 373 -7.76 11.77 -16.64
CA LEU A 373 -8.66 12.61 -15.84
C LEU A 373 -8.90 11.91 -14.51
N GLY A 374 -8.65 12.58 -13.39
CA GLY A 374 -8.80 12.00 -12.06
C GLY A 374 -9.61 12.86 -11.12
N LEU A 375 -10.35 12.18 -10.25
CA LEU A 375 -11.00 12.75 -9.06
C LEU A 375 -10.43 12.03 -7.85
N LYS A 376 -9.95 12.80 -6.85
CA LYS A 376 -9.34 12.24 -5.65
C LYS A 376 -9.98 12.83 -4.41
N LEU A 377 -10.23 11.96 -3.44
CA LEU A 377 -10.60 12.35 -2.08
C LEU A 377 -9.37 12.16 -1.19
N ASN A 378 -8.78 13.28 -0.77
CA ASN A 378 -7.54 13.30 0.01
C ASN A 378 -7.84 13.45 1.50
N TYR A 379 -7.15 12.66 2.32
CA TYR A 379 -7.06 12.82 3.75
C TYR A 379 -5.65 13.28 4.12
N GLN A 380 -5.56 14.42 4.83
CA GLN A 380 -4.31 15.07 5.23
C GLN A 380 -4.04 14.81 6.72
N PHE A 381 -2.83 14.38 7.04
CA PHE A 381 -2.44 14.04 8.41
C PHE A 381 -0.94 14.24 8.62
N GLY A 382 -0.53 14.34 9.89
CA GLY A 382 0.87 14.41 10.28
C GLY A 382 1.34 13.11 10.91
N LEU A 383 2.51 12.62 10.51
CA LEU A 383 3.17 11.47 11.13
C LEU A 383 4.38 11.90 11.94
N PRO A 384 4.73 11.21 13.05
CA PRO A 384 5.93 11.52 13.82
C PRO A 384 7.19 11.39 12.98
N ASN A 385 7.99 12.43 12.90
CA ASN A 385 9.32 12.38 12.28
C ASN A 385 10.35 12.04 13.36
N VAL A 386 10.80 10.79 13.37
CA VAL A 386 11.67 10.27 14.42
C VAL A 386 13.09 10.11 13.91
N THR A 387 13.97 10.97 14.40
CA THR A 387 15.42 10.90 14.14
C THR A 387 16.20 10.29 15.30
N SER A 388 15.59 10.16 16.49
CA SER A 388 16.17 9.63 17.71
C SER A 388 15.99 8.11 17.81
N THR A 389 16.88 7.44 18.52
CA THR A 389 16.79 6.00 18.84
C THR A 389 15.87 5.70 20.03
N ALA A 390 15.40 6.73 20.75
CA ALA A 390 14.49 6.59 21.88
C ALA A 390 13.45 7.72 21.86
N VAL A 391 12.18 7.37 22.03
CA VAL A 391 11.07 8.30 22.14
C VAL A 391 10.26 7.95 23.37
N SER A 392 9.91 8.95 24.16
CA SER A 392 9.00 8.79 25.31
C SER A 392 7.58 9.19 24.94
N TRP A 393 6.59 8.69 25.67
CA TRP A 393 5.19 9.11 25.52
C TRP A 393 5.01 10.62 25.68
N ASN A 394 5.79 11.26 26.56
CA ASN A 394 5.71 12.71 26.80
C ASN A 394 6.19 13.55 25.59
N ALA A 395 7.06 13.02 24.76
CA ALA A 395 7.50 13.67 23.51
C ALA A 395 6.42 13.66 22.42
N LEU A 396 5.39 12.82 22.57
CA LEU A 396 4.28 12.63 21.65
C LEU A 396 3.01 13.38 22.08
N GLY A 397 3.10 14.37 22.96
CA GLY A 397 1.95 15.12 23.48
C GLY A 397 1.08 15.79 22.41
N ASP A 398 1.65 16.11 21.25
CA ASP A 398 0.97 16.71 20.11
C ASP A 398 0.45 15.65 19.10
N PHE A 399 0.46 14.37 19.48
CA PHE A 399 -0.03 13.26 18.66
C PHE A 399 -1.15 12.51 19.38
N ASP A 400 -2.11 12.05 18.59
CA ASP A 400 -3.12 11.08 19.00
C ASP A 400 -2.65 9.66 18.69
N THR A 401 -3.14 8.69 19.43
CA THR A 401 -2.89 7.27 19.19
C THR A 401 -3.93 6.71 18.24
N GLU A 402 -3.47 5.94 17.26
CA GLU A 402 -4.31 5.32 16.25
C GLU A 402 -4.22 3.80 16.34
N GLN A 403 -5.34 3.13 16.36
CA GLN A 403 -5.39 1.67 16.42
C GLN A 403 -5.33 1.08 15.01
N LEU A 404 -4.28 0.34 14.75
CA LEU A 404 -3.99 -0.30 13.48
C LEU A 404 -3.93 -1.81 13.61
N ARG A 405 -4.18 -2.50 12.51
CA ARG A 405 -3.96 -3.93 12.41
C ARG A 405 -3.48 -4.29 11.01
N MET A 406 -2.43 -5.10 10.93
CA MET A 406 -1.98 -5.73 9.69
C MET A 406 -2.35 -7.20 9.70
N ARG A 407 -2.89 -7.70 8.58
CA ARG A 407 -3.22 -9.10 8.40
C ARG A 407 -2.43 -9.68 7.23
N LEU A 408 -1.71 -10.78 7.45
CA LEU A 408 -1.28 -11.66 6.38
C LEU A 408 -2.45 -12.59 6.08
N ALA A 409 -3.09 -12.39 4.94
CA ALA A 409 -4.34 -13.04 4.59
C ALA A 409 -4.13 -14.13 3.53
N ASN A 410 -4.69 -15.30 3.77
CA ASN A 410 -4.87 -16.36 2.80
C ASN A 410 -6.36 -16.56 2.59
N GLN A 411 -6.83 -16.48 1.33
CA GLN A 411 -8.23 -16.67 0.98
C GLN A 411 -8.33 -17.65 -0.20
N THR A 412 -9.18 -18.66 -0.07
CA THR A 412 -9.50 -19.59 -1.16
C THR A 412 -10.91 -19.32 -1.66
N TYR A 413 -11.03 -19.17 -2.97
CA TYR A 413 -12.28 -18.96 -3.69
C TYR A 413 -12.81 -20.29 -4.22
N PHE A 414 -14.04 -20.61 -3.83
CA PHE A 414 -14.77 -21.79 -4.25
C PHE A 414 -15.87 -21.39 -5.22
N LYS A 415 -15.98 -22.09 -6.33
CA LYS A 415 -16.95 -21.85 -7.38
C LYS A 415 -18.38 -21.67 -6.84
N ALA A 416 -19.02 -20.54 -7.15
CA ALA A 416 -20.45 -20.28 -6.88
C ALA A 416 -21.30 -20.11 -8.17
N ASP A 417 -20.65 -19.91 -9.32
CA ASP A 417 -21.30 -19.82 -10.64
C ASP A 417 -20.63 -20.77 -11.64
N PRO A 418 -21.39 -21.47 -12.52
CA PRO A 418 -20.83 -22.35 -13.54
C PRO A 418 -19.80 -21.68 -14.46
N ASN A 419 -19.98 -20.39 -14.75
CA ASN A 419 -19.20 -19.60 -15.71
C ASN A 419 -18.16 -18.68 -15.03
N TRP A 420 -17.89 -18.89 -13.74
CA TRP A 420 -17.03 -18.01 -12.95
C TRP A 420 -15.59 -17.83 -13.48
N ARG A 421 -15.16 -18.75 -14.39
CA ARG A 421 -13.84 -18.73 -15.02
C ARG A 421 -13.94 -18.97 -16.52
N ASN A 422 -13.10 -18.26 -17.26
CA ASN A 422 -12.94 -18.45 -18.71
C ASN A 422 -12.10 -19.69 -19.05
N ARG A 423 -11.29 -20.18 -18.08
CA ARG A 423 -10.39 -21.33 -18.22
C ARG A 423 -10.32 -22.08 -16.89
N SER A 424 -9.92 -23.37 -16.93
CA SER A 424 -9.72 -24.22 -15.74
C SER A 424 -10.95 -24.24 -14.82
N ILE A 425 -12.10 -24.54 -15.36
CA ILE A 425 -13.45 -24.25 -14.86
C ILE A 425 -13.76 -24.75 -13.45
N ASN A 426 -13.05 -25.77 -12.96
CA ASN A 426 -13.41 -26.45 -11.71
C ASN A 426 -12.34 -26.39 -10.62
N GLN A 427 -11.27 -25.63 -10.83
CA GLN A 427 -10.23 -25.48 -9.82
C GLN A 427 -10.52 -24.29 -8.92
N GLU A 428 -10.40 -24.48 -7.62
CA GLU A 428 -10.39 -23.44 -6.61
C GLU A 428 -9.21 -22.51 -6.83
N VAL A 429 -9.34 -21.24 -6.43
CA VAL A 429 -8.28 -20.24 -6.54
C VAL A 429 -7.85 -19.83 -5.16
N SER A 430 -6.60 -20.11 -4.79
CA SER A 430 -6.06 -19.68 -3.51
C SER A 430 -5.20 -18.45 -3.69
N ASN A 431 -5.46 -17.44 -2.85
CA ASN A 431 -4.85 -16.13 -2.88
C ASN A 431 -4.09 -15.85 -1.58
N LEU A 432 -2.97 -15.15 -1.70
CA LEU A 432 -2.16 -14.65 -0.59
C LEU A 432 -2.02 -13.14 -0.72
N GLY A 433 -1.99 -12.44 0.40
CA GLY A 433 -1.73 -11.01 0.40
C GLY A 433 -1.81 -10.36 1.77
N VAL A 434 -1.91 -9.05 1.75
CA VAL A 434 -1.90 -8.23 2.96
C VAL A 434 -3.21 -7.44 3.05
N GLN A 435 -3.73 -7.33 4.26
CA GLN A 435 -4.87 -6.49 4.60
C GLN A 435 -4.47 -5.57 5.76
N VAL A 436 -4.89 -4.32 5.69
CA VAL A 436 -4.63 -3.32 6.73
C VAL A 436 -5.94 -2.74 7.20
N ASP A 437 -6.12 -2.68 8.51
CA ASP A 437 -7.30 -2.13 9.16
C ASP A 437 -6.90 -0.91 9.99
N TYR A 438 -7.72 0.12 9.91
CA TYR A 438 -7.67 1.33 10.70
C TYR A 438 -8.96 1.46 11.50
N PHE A 439 -8.85 1.45 12.83
CA PHE A 439 -9.99 1.51 13.73
C PHE A 439 -10.39 2.96 13.99
N ILE A 440 -11.53 3.36 13.43
CA ILE A 440 -12.13 4.69 13.64
C ILE A 440 -12.92 4.76 14.95
N SER A 441 -13.23 3.61 15.52
CA SER A 441 -13.82 3.44 16.84
C SER A 441 -13.61 2.00 17.33
N PRO A 442 -13.90 1.67 18.59
CA PRO A 442 -13.78 0.30 19.09
C PRO A 442 -14.56 -0.76 18.28
N HIS A 443 -15.62 -0.34 17.59
CA HIS A 443 -16.51 -1.23 16.86
C HIS A 443 -16.47 -1.07 15.34
N TRP A 444 -15.79 -0.06 14.82
CA TRP A 444 -15.75 0.21 13.37
C TRP A 444 -14.33 0.40 12.89
N PHE A 445 -13.99 -0.23 11.78
CA PHE A 445 -12.72 -0.04 11.12
C PHE A 445 -12.90 0.16 9.62
N MET A 446 -11.99 0.90 9.05
CA MET A 446 -11.76 0.95 7.61
C MET A 446 -10.74 -0.11 7.26
N THR A 447 -10.88 -0.72 6.10
CA THR A 447 -9.99 -1.81 5.70
C THR A 447 -9.64 -1.73 4.23
N GLY A 448 -8.50 -2.30 3.86
CA GLY A 448 -8.15 -2.57 2.51
C GLY A 448 -7.21 -3.73 2.38
N GLN A 449 -7.43 -4.47 1.31
CA GLN A 449 -6.67 -5.66 1.01
C GLN A 449 -6.10 -5.64 -0.41
N GLY A 450 -4.92 -6.23 -0.54
CA GLY A 450 -4.33 -6.61 -1.82
C GLY A 450 -4.02 -8.10 -1.79
N LEU A 451 -4.64 -8.87 -2.67
CA LEU A 451 -4.45 -10.32 -2.76
C LEU A 451 -4.06 -10.72 -4.18
N ALA A 452 -3.25 -11.77 -4.31
CA ALA A 452 -2.88 -12.37 -5.59
C ALA A 452 -2.95 -13.89 -5.53
N ALA A 453 -3.30 -14.50 -6.65
CA ALA A 453 -3.40 -15.95 -6.75
C ALA A 453 -2.02 -16.61 -6.70
N TYR A 454 -1.91 -17.68 -5.88
CA TYR A 454 -0.73 -18.54 -5.82
C TYR A 454 -1.02 -19.98 -6.23
N ALA A 455 -2.30 -20.38 -6.31
CA ALA A 455 -2.70 -21.73 -6.71
C ALA A 455 -4.03 -21.70 -7.48
N GLY A 456 -4.32 -22.79 -8.21
CA GLY A 456 -5.56 -22.97 -8.98
C GLY A 456 -5.46 -22.54 -10.44
N ASP A 457 -4.27 -22.60 -11.06
CA ASP A 457 -4.01 -22.17 -12.45
C ASP A 457 -4.54 -20.75 -12.76
N ALA A 458 -4.47 -19.88 -11.77
CA ALA A 458 -4.96 -18.51 -11.83
C ALA A 458 -3.82 -17.48 -11.70
N GLY A 459 -2.59 -17.87 -11.98
CA GLY A 459 -1.46 -16.95 -12.01
C GLY A 459 -1.76 -15.74 -12.90
N ALA A 460 -1.52 -14.54 -12.38
CA ALA A 460 -1.94 -13.25 -12.86
C ALA A 460 -3.31 -12.74 -12.34
N TYR A 461 -4.07 -13.50 -11.55
CA TYR A 461 -5.20 -12.91 -10.84
C TYR A 461 -4.70 -12.11 -9.65
N MET A 462 -5.19 -10.89 -9.56
CA MET A 462 -4.99 -10.00 -8.42
C MET A 462 -6.26 -9.24 -8.13
N THR A 463 -6.45 -8.87 -6.86
CA THR A 463 -7.51 -7.97 -6.42
C THR A 463 -6.97 -6.95 -5.43
N GLY A 464 -7.46 -5.72 -5.53
CA GLY A 464 -7.28 -4.64 -4.57
C GLY A 464 -8.63 -4.09 -4.17
N GLU A 465 -8.97 -4.13 -2.91
CA GLU A 465 -10.28 -3.76 -2.40
C GLU A 465 -10.16 -2.89 -1.15
N VAL A 466 -11.10 -1.98 -0.97
CA VAL A 466 -11.26 -1.13 0.21
C VAL A 466 -12.66 -1.29 0.79
N GLY A 467 -12.82 -1.08 2.09
CA GLY A 467 -14.12 -1.27 2.70
C GLY A 467 -14.24 -0.82 4.14
N LEU A 468 -15.34 -1.21 4.75
CA LEU A 468 -15.65 -0.95 6.15
C LEU A 468 -15.94 -2.28 6.84
N GLY A 469 -15.56 -2.36 8.11
CA GLY A 469 -15.86 -3.51 8.94
C GLY A 469 -16.32 -3.13 10.34
N THR A 470 -16.93 -4.12 11.01
CA THR A 470 -17.35 -4.04 12.40
C THR A 470 -16.64 -5.09 13.24
N HIS A 471 -16.30 -4.74 14.48
CA HIS A 471 -15.59 -5.58 15.44
C HIS A 471 -16.36 -5.71 16.73
N TRP A 472 -16.50 -6.92 17.27
CA TRP A 472 -17.21 -7.22 18.50
C TRP A 472 -16.48 -8.25 19.33
N ASP A 473 -16.09 -7.90 20.54
CA ASP A 473 -15.48 -8.81 21.50
C ASP A 473 -16.55 -9.74 22.11
N LEU A 474 -16.36 -11.05 21.94
CA LEU A 474 -17.17 -12.09 22.60
C LEU A 474 -16.61 -12.41 23.99
N SER A 475 -15.30 -12.29 24.15
CA SER A 475 -14.58 -12.51 25.40
C SER A 475 -13.21 -11.83 25.33
N LYS A 476 -12.38 -11.97 26.36
CA LYS A 476 -10.98 -11.47 26.33
C LYS A 476 -10.17 -12.04 25.17
N SER A 477 -10.44 -13.28 24.75
CA SER A 477 -9.65 -13.96 23.72
C SER A 477 -10.38 -14.10 22.39
N TRP A 478 -11.72 -14.07 22.35
CA TRP A 478 -12.50 -14.29 21.16
C TRP A 478 -13.21 -13.03 20.69
N PHE A 479 -13.22 -12.79 19.39
CA PHE A 479 -13.96 -11.70 18.75
C PHE A 479 -14.56 -12.14 17.42
N ILE A 480 -15.58 -11.43 16.97
CA ILE A 480 -16.19 -11.60 15.64
C ILE A 480 -16.15 -10.28 14.88
N GLU A 481 -16.07 -10.41 13.56
CA GLU A 481 -16.06 -9.26 12.65
C GLU A 481 -16.94 -9.52 11.43
N GLY A 482 -17.47 -8.45 10.89
CA GLY A 482 -18.11 -8.42 9.60
C GLY A 482 -17.51 -7.31 8.76
N GLU A 483 -17.23 -7.54 7.48
CA GLU A 483 -16.67 -6.53 6.59
C GLU A 483 -17.29 -6.58 5.20
N GLY A 484 -17.42 -5.41 4.59
CA GLY A 484 -17.84 -5.24 3.20
C GLY A 484 -16.76 -4.48 2.45
N LEU A 485 -16.35 -5.01 1.31
CA LEU A 485 -15.27 -4.47 0.48
C LEU A 485 -15.73 -4.28 -0.96
N VAL A 486 -15.12 -3.33 -1.65
CA VAL A 486 -15.31 -3.06 -3.07
C VAL A 486 -13.98 -2.65 -3.68
N GLY A 487 -13.73 -3.03 -4.94
CA GLY A 487 -12.49 -2.67 -5.59
C GLY A 487 -12.35 -3.22 -6.99
N ALA A 488 -11.10 -3.35 -7.41
CA ALA A 488 -10.76 -3.85 -8.73
C ALA A 488 -10.07 -5.22 -8.66
N ALA A 489 -10.44 -6.09 -9.60
CA ALA A 489 -9.82 -7.40 -9.75
C ALA A 489 -9.67 -7.78 -11.22
N GLY A 490 -8.72 -8.68 -11.52
CA GLY A 490 -8.60 -9.19 -12.86
C GLY A 490 -7.47 -10.18 -13.07
N GLY A 491 -7.39 -10.71 -14.28
CA GLY A 491 -6.38 -11.70 -14.66
C GLY A 491 -6.77 -13.13 -14.30
N GLY A 492 -5.85 -14.06 -14.46
CA GLY A 492 -5.97 -15.47 -14.04
C GLY A 492 -7.10 -16.25 -14.70
N GLY A 493 -7.76 -15.70 -15.71
CA GLY A 493 -8.88 -16.34 -16.38
C GLY A 493 -10.19 -16.35 -15.58
N LEU A 494 -10.32 -15.48 -14.57
CA LEU A 494 -11.58 -15.26 -13.86
C LEU A 494 -12.50 -14.32 -14.65
N ALA A 495 -13.80 -14.58 -14.63
CA ALA A 495 -14.79 -13.89 -15.46
C ALA A 495 -15.29 -12.59 -14.78
N VAL A 496 -14.37 -11.67 -14.46
CA VAL A 496 -14.65 -10.45 -13.68
C VAL A 496 -15.29 -9.30 -14.47
N GLY A 497 -15.55 -9.49 -15.77
CA GLY A 497 -16.15 -8.45 -16.61
C GLY A 497 -15.24 -7.23 -16.74
N GLY A 498 -15.70 -6.05 -16.33
CA GLY A 498 -14.92 -4.80 -16.35
C GLY A 498 -13.86 -4.69 -15.24
N GLY A 499 -13.86 -5.62 -14.28
CA GLY A 499 -12.90 -5.64 -13.18
C GLY A 499 -13.46 -5.18 -11.83
N LEU A 500 -14.63 -4.59 -11.75
CA LEU A 500 -15.26 -4.25 -10.49
C LEU A 500 -15.65 -5.51 -9.72
N VAL A 501 -15.28 -5.58 -8.44
CA VAL A 501 -15.65 -6.65 -7.52
C VAL A 501 -16.22 -6.10 -6.22
N ALA A 502 -17.09 -6.89 -5.59
CA ALA A 502 -17.62 -6.64 -4.26
C ALA A 502 -17.50 -7.90 -3.42
N GLN A 503 -17.04 -7.78 -2.18
CA GLN A 503 -16.83 -8.88 -1.25
C GLN A 503 -17.49 -8.58 0.10
N ALA A 504 -18.08 -9.59 0.72
CA ALA A 504 -18.58 -9.53 2.09
C ALA A 504 -18.02 -10.71 2.88
N ASN A 505 -17.50 -10.45 4.07
CA ASN A 505 -16.86 -11.45 4.92
C ASN A 505 -17.42 -11.40 6.34
N ALA A 506 -17.44 -12.55 6.98
CA ALA A 506 -17.59 -12.72 8.42
C ALA A 506 -16.37 -13.47 8.96
N SER A 507 -15.79 -13.03 10.06
CA SER A 507 -14.59 -13.61 10.64
C SER A 507 -14.77 -13.92 12.12
N LEU A 508 -14.15 -15.02 12.56
CA LEU A 508 -13.98 -15.38 13.96
C LEU A 508 -12.49 -15.29 14.29
N GLY A 509 -12.14 -14.45 15.25
CA GLY A 509 -10.76 -14.22 15.67
C GLY A 509 -10.47 -14.74 17.07
N TYR A 510 -9.23 -15.19 17.26
CA TYR A 510 -8.68 -15.59 18.55
C TYR A 510 -7.37 -14.87 18.83
N ARG A 511 -7.30 -14.15 19.96
CA ARG A 511 -6.08 -13.45 20.41
C ARG A 511 -5.11 -14.44 21.03
N LEU A 512 -3.92 -14.54 20.41
CA LEU A 512 -2.80 -15.33 20.90
C LEU A 512 -1.99 -14.54 21.95
N SER A 513 -1.94 -13.21 21.77
CA SER A 513 -1.30 -12.25 22.67
C SER A 513 -1.97 -10.88 22.49
N ASP A 514 -1.49 -9.86 23.20
CA ASP A 514 -1.97 -8.47 23.10
C ASP A 514 -1.78 -7.88 21.68
N ALA A 515 -0.82 -8.40 20.94
CA ALA A 515 -0.51 -7.90 19.60
C ALA A 515 -0.82 -8.90 18.48
N LEU A 516 -1.04 -10.18 18.79
CA LEU A 516 -1.14 -11.22 17.76
C LEU A 516 -2.46 -11.97 17.85
N SER A 517 -3.14 -12.10 16.73
CA SER A 517 -4.40 -12.86 16.59
C SER A 517 -4.37 -13.75 15.36
N ILE A 518 -5.12 -14.85 15.41
CA ILE A 518 -5.46 -15.68 14.25
C ILE A 518 -6.94 -15.53 13.96
N MET A 519 -7.29 -15.46 12.68
CA MET A 519 -8.68 -15.27 12.25
C MET A 519 -9.05 -16.32 11.20
N ALA A 520 -10.26 -16.88 11.33
CA ALA A 520 -10.90 -17.68 10.30
C ALA A 520 -12.01 -16.85 9.66
N THR A 521 -12.03 -16.79 8.34
CA THR A 521 -12.94 -15.96 7.54
C THR A 521 -13.79 -16.84 6.63
N ALA A 522 -15.08 -16.52 6.53
CA ALA A 522 -15.99 -17.05 5.51
C ALA A 522 -16.69 -15.86 4.84
N GLY A 523 -16.91 -15.95 3.53
CA GLY A 523 -17.48 -14.82 2.80
C GLY A 523 -17.94 -15.17 1.40
N TYR A 524 -18.24 -14.14 0.66
CA TYR A 524 -18.69 -14.20 -0.73
C TYR A 524 -18.14 -13.02 -1.50
N ILE A 525 -17.66 -13.29 -2.72
CA ILE A 525 -17.16 -12.29 -3.66
C ILE A 525 -17.87 -12.44 -5.00
N GLU A 526 -18.22 -11.34 -5.63
CA GLU A 526 -18.77 -11.32 -6.97
C GLU A 526 -18.28 -10.12 -7.79
N ALA A 527 -18.29 -10.30 -9.11
CA ALA A 527 -18.08 -9.23 -10.07
C ALA A 527 -19.44 -8.84 -10.68
N PRO A 528 -20.02 -7.66 -10.35
CA PRO A 528 -21.32 -7.25 -10.85
C PRO A 528 -21.42 -7.11 -12.38
N GLN A 529 -20.26 -6.96 -13.05
CA GLN A 529 -20.15 -6.82 -14.50
C GLN A 529 -19.71 -8.10 -15.21
N GLY A 530 -19.59 -9.22 -14.48
CA GLY A 530 -19.13 -10.49 -15.00
C GLY A 530 -19.82 -11.69 -14.37
N ASP A 531 -19.41 -12.88 -14.76
CA ASP A 531 -19.96 -14.14 -14.22
C ASP A 531 -19.15 -14.64 -13.00
N PHE A 532 -18.12 -13.91 -12.59
CA PHE A 532 -17.30 -14.29 -11.45
C PHE A 532 -18.09 -14.20 -10.15
N LYS A 533 -18.33 -15.35 -9.53
CA LYS A 533 -18.93 -15.48 -8.20
C LYS A 533 -18.27 -16.64 -7.46
N ALA A 534 -17.86 -16.39 -6.22
CA ALA A 534 -17.20 -17.40 -5.40
C ALA A 534 -17.57 -17.28 -3.91
N ASN A 535 -17.68 -18.43 -3.25
CA ASN A 535 -17.63 -18.50 -1.80
C ASN A 535 -16.17 -18.34 -1.35
N VAL A 536 -15.95 -17.64 -0.28
CA VAL A 536 -14.61 -17.36 0.27
C VAL A 536 -14.44 -18.10 1.58
N ALA A 537 -13.31 -18.80 1.73
CA ALA A 537 -12.84 -19.27 3.03
C ALA A 537 -11.38 -18.85 3.22
N GLY A 538 -11.02 -18.39 4.40
CA GLY A 538 -9.70 -17.85 4.63
C GLY A 538 -9.20 -18.03 6.06
N ILE A 539 -7.88 -17.86 6.19
CA ILE A 539 -7.18 -17.77 7.47
C ILE A 539 -6.25 -16.56 7.39
N SER A 540 -6.23 -15.76 8.44
CA SER A 540 -5.33 -14.60 8.53
C SER A 540 -4.57 -14.63 9.85
N LEU A 541 -3.29 -14.24 9.78
CA LEU A 541 -2.50 -13.88 10.95
C LEU A 541 -2.53 -12.35 11.07
N ALA A 542 -3.04 -11.85 12.18
CA ALA A 542 -3.27 -10.44 12.40
C ALA A 542 -2.36 -9.90 13.51
N TYR A 543 -1.68 -8.77 13.23
CA TYR A 543 -0.81 -8.10 14.17
C TYR A 543 -1.37 -6.70 14.48
N GLN A 544 -1.71 -6.48 15.76
CA GLN A 544 -2.22 -5.22 16.28
C GLN A 544 -1.07 -4.25 16.55
N LEU A 545 -1.26 -3.01 16.15
CA LEU A 545 -0.30 -1.92 16.28
C LEU A 545 -0.99 -0.66 16.77
N THR A 546 -0.27 0.17 17.51
CA THR A 546 -0.64 1.56 17.75
C THR A 546 0.24 2.45 16.89
N GLY A 547 -0.39 3.24 16.03
CA GLY A 547 0.23 4.32 15.29
C GLY A 547 0.03 5.67 15.99
N PHE A 548 0.53 6.74 15.37
CA PHE A 548 0.45 8.10 15.91
C PHE A 548 0.18 9.10 14.78
N THR A 549 -0.80 9.99 14.98
CA THR A 549 -1.09 11.08 14.05
C THR A 549 -1.08 12.42 14.77
N ALA A 550 -0.63 13.50 14.12
CA ALA A 550 -0.62 14.83 14.70
C ALA A 550 -2.07 15.34 14.90
N LYS A 551 -2.32 15.96 16.08
CA LYS A 551 -3.60 16.54 16.47
C LYS A 551 -4.10 17.66 15.57
#